data_bde26fa400187cdc21ef05eee3097c78
#
_entry.id   bde26fa400187cdc21ef05eee3097c78
#
_cell.length_a   1.000
_cell.length_b   1.000
_cell.length_c   1.000
_cell.angle_alpha   90.00
_cell.angle_beta   90.00
_cell.angle_gamma   90.00
#
_symmetry.space_group_name_H-M   'P 1'
#
loop_
_entity.id
_entity.type
_entity.pdbx_description
1 polymer ?
#
loop_
_entity_poly.entity_id
_entity_poly.type
_entity_poly.pdbx_seq_one_letter_code
_entity_poly.pdbx_strand_id
1 'polypeptide(L)'
;MDKLESYRKQAKLLVRWHREANVSLGGRLRGLPRFASLTDKDALAMAFPPALAQEIIAAEAGHPSWTALKRALDNAPDSVRAAPSELRLRGAAPVLYVRDVEAAAAFWRDKLGFSIDFLHGNPPFYGAVSRDDACLHLKFVHAEVFGRGRVEDEGLIMAYVPVNNIRALFAELEGRGAAFSQRPTIQAWGGADFHVLDPDGNRIAFVG
;
A
#
# COMPACT_ATOMS: atom_id res chain seq x y z
N MET A 1 -16.01 11.08 0.70
CA MET A 1 -15.16 12.21 0.27
C MET A 1 -15.32 12.34 -1.23
N ASP A 2 -15.57 13.54 -1.73
CA ASP A 2 -15.70 13.80 -3.17
C ASP A 2 -14.38 13.39 -3.88
N LYS A 3 -14.47 12.55 -4.92
CA LYS A 3 -13.30 12.10 -5.70
C LYS A 3 -12.51 13.29 -6.25
N LEU A 4 -13.18 14.36 -6.67
CA LEU A 4 -12.54 15.56 -7.18
C LEU A 4 -11.72 16.26 -6.08
N GLU A 5 -12.22 16.29 -4.86
CA GLU A 5 -11.49 16.86 -3.73
C GLU A 5 -10.26 16.03 -3.36
N SER A 6 -10.32 14.71 -3.50
CA SER A 6 -9.15 13.84 -3.36
C SER A 6 -8.06 14.19 -4.36
N TYR A 7 -8.42 14.33 -5.64
CA TYR A 7 -7.47 14.74 -6.69
C TYR A 7 -6.90 16.15 -6.47
N ARG A 8 -7.72 17.10 -5.97
CA ARG A 8 -7.24 18.44 -5.59
C ARG A 8 -6.20 18.39 -4.46
N LYS A 9 -6.42 17.56 -3.45
CA LYS A 9 -5.46 17.34 -2.35
C LYS A 9 -4.15 16.77 -2.87
N GLN A 10 -4.20 15.79 -3.76
CA GLN A 10 -3.01 15.20 -4.39
C GLN A 10 -2.24 16.25 -5.20
N ALA A 11 -2.91 17.08 -5.99
CA ALA A 11 -2.25 18.17 -6.74
C ALA A 11 -1.58 19.19 -5.79
N LYS A 12 -2.24 19.58 -4.70
CA LYS A 12 -1.64 20.45 -3.67
C LYS A 12 -0.42 19.79 -3.01
N LEU A 13 -0.44 18.49 -2.80
CA LEU A 13 0.68 17.74 -2.24
C LEU A 13 1.89 17.77 -3.18
N LEU A 14 1.70 17.64 -4.51
CA LEU A 14 2.80 17.75 -5.47
C LEU A 14 3.45 19.14 -5.47
N VAL A 15 2.65 20.21 -5.39
CA VAL A 15 3.18 21.58 -5.27
C VAL A 15 4.00 21.74 -3.99
N ARG A 16 3.55 21.15 -2.90
CA ARG A 16 4.28 21.12 -1.63
C ARG A 16 5.59 20.33 -1.76
N TRP A 17 5.57 19.15 -2.37
CA TRP A 17 6.76 18.33 -2.60
C TRP A 17 7.83 19.06 -3.42
N HIS A 18 7.42 19.79 -4.46
CA HIS A 18 8.36 20.60 -5.23
C HIS A 18 9.05 21.65 -4.36
N ARG A 19 8.28 22.38 -3.53
CA ARG A 19 8.81 23.40 -2.61
C ARG A 19 9.76 22.82 -1.56
N GLU A 20 9.50 21.58 -1.12
CA GLU A 20 10.30 20.85 -0.15
C GLU A 20 11.46 20.08 -0.78
N ALA A 21 11.73 20.29 -2.07
CA ALA A 21 12.77 19.60 -2.84
C ALA A 21 12.70 18.06 -2.75
N ASN A 22 11.49 17.51 -2.74
CA ASN A 22 11.27 16.07 -2.66
C ASN A 22 11.54 15.42 -4.02
N VAL A 23 12.59 14.59 -4.10
CA VAL A 23 13.04 13.90 -5.32
C VAL A 23 12.00 12.96 -5.94
N SER A 24 11.03 12.47 -5.16
CA SER A 24 9.94 11.63 -5.66
C SER A 24 9.07 12.32 -6.72
N LEU A 25 9.12 13.65 -6.80
CA LEU A 25 8.41 14.43 -7.80
C LEU A 25 8.91 14.15 -9.22
N GLY A 26 10.22 13.95 -9.40
CA GLY A 26 10.83 13.69 -10.71
C GLY A 26 10.23 12.47 -11.41
N GLY A 27 10.02 11.39 -10.68
CA GLY A 27 9.37 10.18 -11.20
C GLY A 27 7.95 10.44 -11.74
N ARG A 28 7.17 11.26 -11.04
CA ARG A 28 5.82 11.62 -11.47
C ARG A 28 5.78 12.57 -12.66
N LEU A 29 6.73 13.50 -12.75
CA LEU A 29 6.90 14.38 -13.92
C LEU A 29 7.24 13.57 -15.18
N ARG A 30 8.12 12.58 -15.07
CA ARG A 30 8.48 11.69 -16.19
C ARG A 30 7.33 10.84 -16.73
N GLY A 31 6.23 10.72 -15.99
CA GLY A 31 4.97 10.16 -16.49
C GLY A 31 4.32 11.00 -17.60
N LEU A 32 4.69 12.28 -17.74
CA LEU A 32 4.26 13.12 -18.86
C LEU A 32 5.28 13.00 -20.00
N PRO A 33 4.89 12.64 -21.24
CA PRO A 33 5.82 12.37 -22.35
C PRO A 33 6.87 13.47 -22.61
N ARG A 34 6.48 14.73 -22.44
CA ARG A 34 7.40 15.87 -22.66
C ARG A 34 8.51 15.99 -21.59
N PHE A 35 8.37 15.29 -20.49
CA PHE A 35 9.35 15.27 -19.38
C PHE A 35 10.03 13.90 -19.20
N ALA A 36 9.87 12.98 -20.15
CA ALA A 36 10.35 11.61 -20.03
C ALA A 36 11.87 11.51 -19.77
N SER A 37 12.66 12.45 -20.25
CA SER A 37 14.13 12.50 -20.07
C SER A 37 14.58 13.46 -18.96
N LEU A 38 13.64 14.05 -18.18
CA LEU A 38 13.96 15.02 -17.15
C LEU A 38 14.72 14.39 -15.99
N THR A 39 15.85 14.99 -15.58
CA THR A 39 16.55 14.54 -14.36
C THR A 39 15.84 15.05 -13.10
N ASP A 40 16.09 14.40 -11.96
CA ASP A 40 15.50 14.85 -10.69
C ASP A 40 15.98 16.25 -10.30
N LYS A 41 17.24 16.58 -10.63
CA LYS A 41 17.80 17.92 -10.41
C LYS A 41 17.04 18.98 -11.22
N ASP A 42 16.79 18.72 -12.50
CA ASP A 42 16.08 19.65 -13.37
C ASP A 42 14.60 19.74 -13.00
N ALA A 43 14.01 18.63 -12.59
CA ALA A 43 12.62 18.57 -12.08
C ALA A 43 12.41 19.47 -10.85
N LEU A 44 13.42 19.54 -9.96
CA LEU A 44 13.36 20.40 -8.76
C LEU A 44 13.73 21.84 -9.06
N ALA A 45 14.50 22.10 -10.13
CA ALA A 45 14.92 23.44 -10.51
C ALA A 45 13.90 24.19 -11.39
N MET A 46 13.02 23.47 -12.07
CA MET A 46 12.03 24.08 -12.96
C MET A 46 10.89 24.76 -12.22
N ALA A 47 10.16 25.68 -12.88
CA ALA A 47 8.92 26.21 -12.34
C ALA A 47 7.84 25.12 -12.27
N PHE A 48 7.19 25.00 -11.13
CA PHE A 48 6.15 23.99 -10.89
C PHE A 48 4.81 24.64 -10.48
N PRO A 49 4.05 25.17 -11.46
CA PRO A 49 2.77 25.80 -11.17
C PRO A 49 1.71 24.77 -10.79
N PRO A 50 0.66 25.14 -10.04
CA PRO A 50 -0.44 24.25 -9.67
C PRO A 50 -1.11 23.55 -10.88
N ALA A 51 -1.12 24.21 -12.05
CA ALA A 51 -1.65 23.64 -13.28
C ALA A 51 -0.86 22.40 -13.73
N LEU A 52 0.47 22.40 -13.57
CA LEU A 52 1.31 21.24 -13.89
C LEU A 52 1.04 20.09 -12.93
N ALA A 53 0.85 20.36 -11.64
CA ALA A 53 0.43 19.34 -10.68
C ALA A 53 -0.91 18.71 -11.04
N GLN A 54 -1.89 19.51 -11.47
CA GLN A 54 -3.19 19.03 -11.93
C GLN A 54 -3.07 18.18 -13.20
N GLU A 55 -2.17 18.56 -14.12
CA GLU A 55 -1.92 17.78 -15.33
C GLU A 55 -1.34 16.40 -15.01
N ILE A 56 -0.35 16.31 -14.12
CA ILE A 56 0.21 15.06 -13.65
C ILE A 56 -0.91 14.16 -13.08
N ILE A 57 -1.71 14.70 -12.16
CA ILE A 57 -2.81 13.95 -11.54
C ILE A 57 -3.85 13.48 -12.56
N ALA A 58 -4.17 14.31 -13.56
CA ALA A 58 -5.09 13.93 -14.62
C ALA A 58 -4.53 12.80 -15.49
N ALA A 59 -3.26 12.87 -15.86
CA ALA A 59 -2.58 11.84 -16.65
C ALA A 59 -2.51 10.50 -15.88
N GLU A 60 -2.17 10.53 -14.61
CA GLU A 60 -2.15 9.33 -13.73
C GLU A 60 -3.54 8.71 -13.55
N ALA A 61 -4.59 9.54 -13.60
CA ALA A 61 -5.98 9.09 -13.59
C ALA A 61 -6.50 8.63 -14.97
N GLY A 62 -5.62 8.59 -16.00
CA GLY A 62 -5.98 8.16 -17.36
C GLY A 62 -6.74 9.20 -18.20
N HIS A 63 -6.64 10.47 -17.84
CA HIS A 63 -7.31 11.58 -18.52
C HIS A 63 -6.33 12.53 -19.21
N PRO A 64 -6.64 13.04 -20.41
CA PRO A 64 -5.73 13.90 -21.17
C PRO A 64 -5.57 15.31 -20.58
N SER A 65 -6.42 15.71 -19.65
CA SER A 65 -6.36 17.01 -18.98
C SER A 65 -7.16 17.04 -17.69
N TRP A 66 -6.86 18.02 -16.82
CA TRP A 66 -7.65 18.26 -15.60
C TRP A 66 -9.13 18.57 -15.89
N THR A 67 -9.42 19.24 -16.98
CA THR A 67 -10.80 19.50 -17.42
C THR A 67 -11.50 18.21 -17.85
N ALA A 68 -10.81 17.33 -18.57
CA ALA A 68 -11.34 16.03 -18.95
C ALA A 68 -11.62 15.14 -17.73
N LEU A 69 -10.71 15.13 -16.75
CA LEU A 69 -10.91 14.44 -15.49
C LEU A 69 -12.16 14.96 -14.74
N LYS A 70 -12.30 16.27 -14.60
CA LYS A 70 -13.49 16.86 -13.97
C LYS A 70 -14.77 16.46 -14.70
N ARG A 71 -14.81 16.60 -16.02
CA ARG A 71 -15.97 16.25 -16.85
C ARG A 71 -16.33 14.77 -16.73
N ALA A 72 -15.34 13.88 -16.66
CA ALA A 72 -15.57 12.44 -16.46
C ALA A 72 -16.19 12.15 -15.08
N LEU A 73 -15.77 12.88 -14.06
CA LEU A 73 -16.34 12.75 -12.71
C LEU A 73 -17.75 13.33 -12.62
N ASP A 74 -18.02 14.46 -13.30
CA ASP A 74 -19.34 15.10 -13.35
C ASP A 74 -20.35 14.25 -14.17
N ASN A 75 -19.90 13.57 -15.22
CA ASN A 75 -20.71 12.71 -16.07
C ASN A 75 -20.76 11.25 -15.62
N ALA A 76 -20.12 10.88 -14.50
CA ALA A 76 -20.21 9.54 -13.97
C ALA A 76 -21.67 9.23 -13.63
N PRO A 77 -22.23 8.08 -14.07
CA PRO A 77 -23.59 7.71 -13.74
C PRO A 77 -23.81 7.68 -12.23
N ASP A 78 -25.00 8.01 -11.76
CA ASP A 78 -25.37 8.14 -10.35
C ASP A 78 -25.07 6.90 -9.49
N SER A 79 -24.80 5.76 -10.08
CA SER A 79 -24.30 4.57 -9.39
C SER A 79 -22.92 4.80 -8.69
N VAL A 80 -22.19 5.85 -9.10
CA VAL A 80 -20.95 6.29 -8.44
C VAL A 80 -21.22 7.45 -7.46
N ARG A 81 -22.37 8.09 -7.55
CA ARG A 81 -22.94 9.04 -6.58
C ARG A 81 -23.92 8.32 -5.63
N ALA A 82 -23.53 7.16 -5.11
CA ALA A 82 -24.33 6.56 -4.04
C ALA A 82 -24.62 7.65 -3.00
N ALA A 83 -25.91 7.85 -2.70
CA ALA A 83 -26.36 8.64 -1.57
C ALA A 83 -25.49 8.32 -0.35
N PRO A 84 -25.29 9.23 0.62
CA PRO A 84 -24.50 8.93 1.79
C PRO A 84 -25.12 7.68 2.44
N SER A 85 -24.57 6.52 2.07
CA SER A 85 -24.84 5.28 2.77
C SER A 85 -24.43 5.57 4.20
N GLU A 86 -25.18 5.06 5.15
CA GLU A 86 -24.87 5.14 6.59
C GLU A 86 -23.36 5.11 6.79
N LEU A 87 -22.84 6.07 7.55
CA LEU A 87 -21.40 6.14 7.84
C LEU A 87 -20.97 4.78 8.40
N ARG A 88 -20.16 4.08 7.65
CA ARG A 88 -19.69 2.74 8.00
C ARG A 88 -18.19 2.66 7.88
N LEU A 89 -17.54 2.34 8.97
CA LEU A 89 -16.13 1.95 8.94
C LEU A 89 -16.05 0.56 8.28
N ARG A 90 -15.13 0.40 7.34
CA ARG A 90 -14.94 -0.88 6.63
C ARG A 90 -13.73 -1.53 7.30
N GLY A 91 -13.00 -1.78 7.66
CA GLY A 91 -11.84 -2.43 8.23
C GLY A 91 -10.64 -1.48 8.33
N ALA A 92 -9.70 -1.86 9.15
CA ALA A 92 -8.38 -1.25 9.18
C ALA A 92 -7.40 -2.15 8.43
N ALA A 93 -6.53 -1.56 7.63
CA ALA A 93 -5.42 -2.27 6.99
C ALA A 93 -4.14 -1.93 7.77
N PRO A 94 -3.45 -2.92 8.35
CA PRO A 94 -2.16 -2.69 8.97
C PRO A 94 -1.11 -2.30 7.93
N VAL A 95 -0.11 -1.50 8.34
CA VAL A 95 1.02 -1.11 7.49
C VAL A 95 2.26 -1.81 8.00
N LEU A 96 2.82 -2.70 7.19
CA LEU A 96 4.09 -3.37 7.45
C LEU A 96 5.24 -2.53 6.90
N TYR A 97 6.27 -2.34 7.69
CA TYR A 97 7.46 -1.61 7.30
C TYR A 97 8.50 -2.58 6.76
N VAL A 98 8.94 -2.35 5.50
CA VAL A 98 9.82 -3.26 4.77
C VAL A 98 10.96 -2.50 4.09
N ARG A 99 12.09 -3.15 3.90
CA ARG A 99 13.27 -2.57 3.26
C ARG A 99 13.25 -2.72 1.73
N ASP A 100 12.41 -3.61 1.24
CA ASP A 100 12.16 -3.81 -0.19
C ASP A 100 10.69 -4.20 -0.39
N VAL A 101 9.92 -3.26 -0.95
CA VAL A 101 8.47 -3.44 -1.15
C VAL A 101 8.18 -4.52 -2.19
N GLU A 102 9.00 -4.63 -3.23
CA GLU A 102 8.81 -5.63 -4.29
C GLU A 102 9.10 -7.04 -3.78
N ALA A 103 10.21 -7.22 -3.07
CA ALA A 103 10.56 -8.51 -2.45
C ALA A 103 9.54 -8.93 -1.38
N ALA A 104 9.07 -7.98 -0.55
CA ALA A 104 8.02 -8.24 0.43
C ALA A 104 6.71 -8.64 -0.24
N ALA A 105 6.27 -7.93 -1.27
CA ALA A 105 5.06 -8.27 -2.02
C ALA A 105 5.16 -9.66 -2.68
N ALA A 106 6.32 -10.00 -3.25
CA ALA A 106 6.57 -11.33 -3.79
C ALA A 106 6.49 -12.42 -2.70
N PHE A 107 7.04 -12.19 -1.51
CA PHE A 107 6.90 -13.11 -0.38
C PHE A 107 5.43 -13.33 -0.02
N TRP A 108 4.63 -12.28 0.10
CA TRP A 108 3.20 -12.38 0.41
C TRP A 108 2.44 -13.16 -0.67
N ARG A 109 2.75 -12.94 -1.95
CA ARG A 109 2.14 -13.67 -3.07
C ARG A 109 2.55 -15.14 -3.07
N ASP A 110 3.84 -15.43 -3.01
CA ASP A 110 4.38 -16.76 -3.30
C ASP A 110 4.27 -17.69 -2.09
N LYS A 111 4.48 -17.17 -0.88
CA LYS A 111 4.48 -17.96 0.36
C LYS A 111 3.15 -17.93 1.08
N LEU A 112 2.42 -16.84 1.03
CA LEU A 112 1.17 -16.69 1.80
C LEU A 112 -0.09 -16.66 0.91
N GLY A 113 0.07 -16.71 -0.42
CA GLY A 113 -1.04 -16.82 -1.37
C GLY A 113 -1.87 -15.54 -1.52
N PHE A 114 -1.29 -14.39 -1.19
CA PHE A 114 -1.92 -13.09 -1.41
C PHE A 114 -1.79 -12.65 -2.87
N SER A 115 -2.68 -11.78 -3.31
CA SER A 115 -2.55 -11.03 -4.56
C SER A 115 -1.85 -9.71 -4.30
N ILE A 116 -1.06 -9.25 -5.27
CA ILE A 116 -0.49 -7.89 -5.24
C ILE A 116 -1.52 -6.95 -5.85
N ASP A 117 -2.09 -6.05 -5.06
CA ASP A 117 -3.11 -5.11 -5.52
C ASP A 117 -2.48 -3.97 -6.32
N PHE A 118 -1.39 -3.42 -5.80
CA PHE A 118 -0.57 -2.42 -6.49
C PHE A 118 0.82 -2.30 -5.87
N LEU A 119 1.76 -1.81 -6.68
CA LEU A 119 3.07 -1.30 -6.25
C LEU A 119 3.19 0.13 -6.76
N HIS A 120 3.66 1.04 -5.92
CA HIS A 120 3.78 2.46 -6.24
C HIS A 120 5.20 2.94 -6.10
N GLY A 121 5.69 3.64 -7.14
CA GLY A 121 7.05 4.16 -7.27
C GLY A 121 7.94 3.29 -8.15
N ASN A 122 9.12 3.83 -8.52
CA ASN A 122 10.16 3.11 -9.24
C ASN A 122 11.54 3.58 -8.72
N PRO A 123 12.21 2.79 -7.84
CA PRO A 123 11.73 1.53 -7.26
C PRO A 123 10.48 1.71 -6.38
N PRO A 124 9.68 0.65 -6.16
CA PRO A 124 8.48 0.73 -5.35
C PRO A 124 8.79 1.13 -3.89
N PHE A 125 8.08 2.12 -3.37
CA PHE A 125 8.21 2.56 -1.98
C PHE A 125 6.93 2.35 -1.15
N TYR A 126 5.85 1.94 -1.80
CA TYR A 126 4.57 1.63 -1.19
C TYR A 126 3.82 0.59 -2.03
N GLY A 127 3.07 -0.29 -1.37
CA GLY A 127 2.24 -1.28 -2.05
C GLY A 127 1.14 -1.81 -1.15
N ALA A 128 0.27 -2.63 -1.71
CA ALA A 128 -0.72 -3.39 -0.96
C ALA A 128 -0.83 -4.82 -1.49
N VAL A 129 -1.13 -5.72 -0.57
CA VAL A 129 -1.43 -7.11 -0.85
C VAL A 129 -2.73 -7.49 -0.18
N SER A 130 -3.53 -8.31 -0.84
CA SER A 130 -4.81 -8.77 -0.29
C SER A 130 -5.06 -10.26 -0.55
N ARG A 131 -5.82 -10.86 0.33
CA ARG A 131 -6.36 -12.22 0.18
C ARG A 131 -7.70 -12.28 0.91
N ASP A 132 -8.76 -12.66 0.18
CA ASP A 132 -10.13 -12.60 0.66
C ASP A 132 -10.45 -11.19 1.24
N ASP A 133 -10.86 -11.09 2.49
CA ASP A 133 -11.12 -9.80 3.15
C ASP A 133 -9.88 -9.20 3.85
N ALA A 134 -8.76 -9.91 3.89
CA ALA A 134 -7.51 -9.41 4.49
C ALA A 134 -6.75 -8.53 3.52
N CYS A 135 -6.38 -7.33 3.97
CA CYS A 135 -5.55 -6.39 3.22
C CYS A 135 -4.44 -5.85 4.12
N LEU A 136 -3.21 -5.83 3.61
CA LEU A 136 -2.05 -5.27 4.29
C LEU A 136 -1.33 -4.31 3.34
N HIS A 137 -0.82 -3.24 3.90
CA HIS A 137 0.01 -2.30 3.15
C HIS A 137 1.48 -2.50 3.46
N LEU A 138 2.32 -2.31 2.44
CA LEU A 138 3.77 -2.43 2.54
C LEU A 138 4.37 -1.04 2.35
N LYS A 139 5.18 -0.59 3.32
CA LYS A 139 5.80 0.74 3.30
C LYS A 139 7.30 0.61 3.40
N PHE A 140 8.01 1.17 2.42
CA PHE A 140 9.47 1.23 2.43
C PHE A 140 10.00 2.04 3.62
N VAL A 141 11.03 1.50 4.27
CA VAL A 141 11.84 2.17 5.29
C VAL A 141 13.32 1.87 5.07
N HIS A 142 14.18 2.81 5.42
CA HIS A 142 15.63 2.64 5.25
C HIS A 142 16.27 1.69 6.28
N ALA A 143 15.66 1.59 7.47
CA ALA A 143 16.13 0.74 8.55
C ALA A 143 14.95 0.03 9.22
N GLU A 144 15.22 -1.09 9.88
CA GLU A 144 14.22 -1.81 10.67
C GLU A 144 13.58 -0.88 11.72
N VAL A 145 12.25 -0.81 11.72
CA VAL A 145 11.49 -0.01 12.69
C VAL A 145 11.50 -0.71 14.04
N PHE A 146 11.40 -2.03 14.04
CA PHE A 146 11.51 -2.87 15.22
C PHE A 146 12.65 -3.85 14.99
N GLY A 147 13.72 -3.80 15.77
CA GLY A 147 14.81 -4.78 15.71
C GLY A 147 14.26 -6.20 15.93
N ARG A 148 14.76 -7.19 15.19
CA ARG A 148 14.28 -8.58 15.26
C ARG A 148 14.26 -9.14 16.67
N GLY A 149 15.31 -8.93 17.45
CA GLY A 149 15.37 -9.36 18.85
C GLY A 149 14.21 -8.78 19.67
N ARG A 150 13.90 -7.51 19.49
CA ARG A 150 12.79 -6.86 20.19
C ARG A 150 11.42 -7.43 19.83
N VAL A 151 11.19 -7.77 18.54
CA VAL A 151 9.96 -8.42 18.11
C VAL A 151 9.79 -9.79 18.79
N GLU A 152 10.88 -10.53 18.95
CA GLU A 152 10.88 -11.82 19.63
C GLU A 152 10.71 -11.68 21.14
N ASP A 153 11.52 -10.83 21.78
CA ASP A 153 11.56 -10.66 23.25
C ASP A 153 10.23 -10.08 23.80
N GLU A 154 9.64 -9.12 23.10
CA GLU A 154 8.38 -8.47 23.50
C GLU A 154 7.14 -9.17 22.91
N GLY A 155 7.30 -10.18 22.05
CA GLY A 155 6.20 -10.89 21.40
C GLY A 155 5.34 -10.01 20.50
N LEU A 156 5.94 -8.98 19.83
CA LEU A 156 5.21 -8.02 19.04
C LEU A 156 4.54 -8.67 17.82
N ILE A 157 3.27 -8.38 17.63
CA ILE A 157 2.47 -8.82 16.47
C ILE A 157 2.02 -7.59 15.69
N MET A 158 2.38 -7.53 14.41
CA MET A 158 2.08 -6.39 13.55
C MET A 158 0.67 -6.45 12.96
N ALA A 159 0.12 -7.65 12.82
CA ALA A 159 -1.22 -7.86 12.32
C ALA A 159 -1.83 -9.15 12.87
N TYR A 160 -3.12 -9.10 13.18
CA TYR A 160 -3.97 -10.27 13.41
C TYR A 160 -4.86 -10.48 12.19
N VAL A 161 -4.83 -11.68 11.61
CA VAL A 161 -5.65 -12.06 10.47
C VAL A 161 -6.59 -13.17 10.90
N PRO A 162 -7.89 -12.88 11.12
CA PRO A 162 -8.87 -13.91 11.46
C PRO A 162 -9.07 -14.89 10.31
N VAL A 163 -9.20 -16.17 10.63
CA VAL A 163 -9.33 -17.26 9.67
C VAL A 163 -10.41 -18.25 10.14
N ASN A 164 -11.30 -18.64 9.26
CA ASN A 164 -12.35 -19.60 9.58
C ASN A 164 -11.86 -21.05 9.70
N ASN A 165 -10.73 -21.40 9.09
CA ASN A 165 -10.14 -22.73 9.15
C ASN A 165 -8.61 -22.66 9.24
N ILE A 166 -8.12 -22.47 10.46
CA ILE A 166 -6.71 -22.27 10.74
C ILE A 166 -5.83 -23.48 10.37
N ARG A 167 -6.35 -24.71 10.50
CA ARG A 167 -5.62 -25.93 10.16
C ARG A 167 -5.41 -26.05 8.66
N ALA A 168 -6.43 -25.75 7.86
CA ALA A 168 -6.33 -25.79 6.41
C ALA A 168 -5.35 -24.72 5.90
N LEU A 169 -5.44 -23.50 6.44
CA LEU A 169 -4.50 -22.43 6.07
C LEU A 169 -3.06 -22.82 6.46
N PHE A 170 -2.83 -23.32 7.66
CA PHE A 170 -1.50 -23.75 8.09
C PHE A 170 -0.90 -24.77 7.13
N ALA A 171 -1.66 -25.84 6.77
CA ALA A 171 -1.21 -26.87 5.85
C ALA A 171 -0.91 -26.31 4.44
N GLU A 172 -1.73 -25.37 3.96
CA GLU A 172 -1.48 -24.69 2.68
C GLU A 172 -0.16 -23.91 2.71
N LEU A 173 0.04 -23.08 3.75
CA LEU A 173 1.23 -22.23 3.85
C LEU A 173 2.50 -23.07 4.09
N GLU A 174 2.41 -24.16 4.84
CA GLU A 174 3.49 -25.15 5.00
C GLU A 174 3.87 -25.76 3.64
N GLY A 175 2.86 -26.14 2.85
CA GLY A 175 3.07 -26.64 1.47
C GLY A 175 3.70 -25.62 0.52
N ARG A 176 3.49 -24.32 0.76
CA ARG A 176 4.13 -23.24 0.02
C ARG A 176 5.55 -22.91 0.54
N GLY A 177 6.00 -23.57 1.60
CA GLY A 177 7.30 -23.35 2.22
C GLY A 177 7.37 -22.01 2.97
N ALA A 178 6.28 -21.59 3.63
CA ALA A 178 6.32 -20.49 4.57
C ALA A 178 7.11 -20.84 5.82
N ALA A 179 7.84 -19.87 6.38
CA ALA A 179 8.54 -20.03 7.66
C ALA A 179 7.62 -19.59 8.81
N PHE A 180 7.53 -20.41 9.85
CA PHE A 180 6.68 -20.14 11.00
C PHE A 180 7.56 -19.78 12.21
N SER A 181 7.26 -18.65 12.86
CA SER A 181 7.82 -18.32 14.18
C SER A 181 7.06 -18.98 15.32
N GLN A 182 5.80 -19.36 15.08
CA GLN A 182 5.00 -20.17 15.98
C GLN A 182 4.11 -21.11 15.16
N ARG A 183 4.13 -22.41 15.49
CA ARG A 183 3.23 -23.40 14.91
C ARG A 183 1.85 -23.32 15.58
N PRO A 184 0.79 -23.93 15.00
CA PRO A 184 -0.56 -23.87 15.57
C PRO A 184 -0.57 -24.23 17.05
N THR A 185 -0.99 -23.30 17.88
CA THR A 185 -1.01 -23.40 19.33
C THR A 185 -2.41 -23.03 19.82
N ILE A 186 -2.96 -23.85 20.72
CA ILE A 186 -4.22 -23.53 21.40
C ILE A 186 -3.92 -22.50 22.49
N GLN A 187 -4.61 -21.40 22.44
CA GLN A 187 -4.42 -20.29 23.36
C GLN A 187 -5.37 -20.38 24.57
N ALA A 188 -5.03 -19.70 25.66
CA ALA A 188 -5.80 -19.70 26.90
C ALA A 188 -7.24 -19.12 26.72
N TRP A 189 -7.46 -18.32 25.69
CA TRP A 189 -8.78 -17.76 25.33
C TRP A 189 -9.65 -18.74 24.51
N GLY A 190 -9.18 -19.97 24.20
CA GLY A 190 -9.97 -21.05 23.60
C GLY A 190 -9.86 -21.17 22.09
N GLY A 191 -9.25 -20.24 21.38
CA GLY A 191 -8.96 -20.32 19.95
C GLY A 191 -7.54 -20.87 19.70
N ALA A 192 -7.17 -20.96 18.43
CA ALA A 192 -5.83 -21.33 18.02
C ALA A 192 -5.19 -20.22 17.16
N ASP A 193 -3.88 -20.11 17.19
CA ASP A 193 -3.12 -19.25 16.30
C ASP A 193 -1.82 -19.89 15.84
N PHE A 194 -1.29 -19.38 14.73
CA PHE A 194 0.10 -19.59 14.33
C PHE A 194 0.67 -18.29 13.79
N HIS A 195 2.00 -18.16 13.85
CA HIS A 195 2.66 -16.93 13.46
C HIS A 195 3.65 -17.14 12.32
N VAL A 196 3.66 -16.19 11.38
CA VAL A 196 4.62 -16.11 10.28
C VAL A 196 5.48 -14.86 10.46
N LEU A 197 6.75 -14.95 10.08
CA LEU A 197 7.65 -13.80 9.94
C LEU A 197 7.84 -13.51 8.46
N ASP A 198 7.69 -12.24 8.07
CA ASP A 198 8.10 -11.80 6.76
C ASP A 198 9.65 -11.62 6.70
N PRO A 199 10.24 -11.38 5.51
CA PRO A 199 11.68 -11.18 5.38
C PRO A 199 12.26 -10.03 6.20
N ASP A 200 11.43 -9.03 6.54
CA ASP A 200 11.83 -7.87 7.35
C ASP A 200 11.61 -8.07 8.85
N GLY A 201 11.09 -9.23 9.26
CA GLY A 201 10.86 -9.58 10.65
C GLY A 201 9.51 -9.11 11.19
N ASN A 202 8.59 -8.65 10.35
CA ASN A 202 7.23 -8.39 10.79
C ASN A 202 6.55 -9.71 11.14
N ARG A 203 6.03 -9.82 12.37
CA ARG A 203 5.28 -11.01 12.84
C ARG A 203 3.80 -10.81 12.60
N ILE A 204 3.19 -11.77 11.91
CA ILE A 204 1.75 -11.79 11.62
C ILE A 204 1.15 -13.02 12.26
N ALA A 205 0.08 -12.84 13.03
CA ALA A 205 -0.70 -13.91 13.63
C ALA A 205 -1.94 -14.22 12.79
N PHE A 206 -2.10 -15.48 12.38
CA PHE A 206 -3.35 -16.01 11.85
C PHE A 206 -4.10 -16.66 13.00
N VAL A 207 -5.38 -16.31 13.17
CA VAL A 207 -6.17 -16.62 14.37
C VAL A 207 -7.51 -17.24 13.99
N GLY A 208 -7.86 -18.41 14.59
CA GLY A 208 -9.11 -19.13 14.31
C GLY A 208 -9.70 -19.86 15.51
#